data_7a21a6be7f7aa859d879e3f02aeece83
#
_entry.id   7a21a6be7f7aa859d879e3f02aeece83
#
_cell.length_a   1.000
_cell.length_b   1.000
_cell.length_c   1.000
_cell.angle_alpha   90.00
_cell.angle_beta   90.00
_cell.angle_gamma   90.00
#
_symmetry.space_group_name_H-M   'P 1'
#
loop_
_entity.id
_entity.type
_entity.pdbx_description
1 polymer ?
#
loop_
_entity_poly.entity_id
_entity_poly.type
_entity_poly.pdbx_seq_one_letter_code
_entity_poly.pdbx_strand_id
1 'polypeptide(L)'
;MVTEGEVRPTNIVPVIAPNRAGARTVFPMVWGFTLPRSSSPMVNARMETASTKPTFKESWERRRCIVPASYYFEWEHLINAATGKAKTGDKYMIQPKGSAVTWLAGLYRIEDISGIQVPVFTILTREPSEEIRFIHDRMPVILPGEAVEEWINPDSKPDEIIKNAMTDMVFEKIIA
;
A
#
# COMPACT_ATOMS: atom_id res chain seq x y z
N MET A 1 2.44 15.64 -9.92
CA MET A 1 1.61 14.58 -9.28
C MET A 1 1.13 13.65 -10.38
N VAL A 2 1.30 12.35 -10.20
CA VAL A 2 0.85 11.31 -11.16
C VAL A 2 -0.59 10.97 -10.82
N THR A 3 -1.52 11.16 -11.76
CA THR A 3 -2.94 10.87 -11.62
C THR A 3 -3.45 9.82 -12.61
N GLU A 4 -2.62 9.47 -13.60
CA GLU A 4 -2.92 8.49 -14.63
C GLU A 4 -1.67 7.67 -14.95
N GLY A 5 -1.87 6.45 -15.44
CA GLY A 5 -0.79 5.53 -15.81
C GLY A 5 -0.19 4.76 -14.64
N GLU A 6 0.95 4.15 -14.87
CA GLU A 6 1.64 3.33 -13.87
C GLU A 6 2.36 4.20 -12.84
N VAL A 7 1.94 4.07 -11.58
CA VAL A 7 2.58 4.72 -10.44
C VAL A 7 3.74 3.86 -9.95
N ARG A 8 4.89 4.48 -9.71
CA ARG A 8 6.12 3.83 -9.24
C ARG A 8 6.60 4.44 -7.91
N PRO A 9 7.42 3.71 -7.13
CA PRO A 9 8.09 4.28 -5.97
C PRO A 9 8.70 5.65 -6.25
N THR A 10 8.63 6.53 -5.27
CA THR A 10 9.04 7.94 -5.31
C THR A 10 8.14 8.88 -6.12
N ASN A 11 7.14 8.39 -6.83
CA ASN A 11 6.17 9.28 -7.45
C ASN A 11 5.34 10.03 -6.40
N ILE A 12 4.89 11.23 -6.77
CA ILE A 12 3.90 11.99 -6.00
C ILE A 12 2.52 11.64 -6.54
N VAL A 13 1.65 11.14 -5.69
CA VAL A 13 0.29 10.70 -6.05
C VAL A 13 -0.77 11.30 -5.12
N PRO A 14 -2.05 11.36 -5.55
CA PRO A 14 -3.14 11.77 -4.68
C PRO A 14 -3.43 10.68 -3.64
N VAL A 15 -3.35 11.04 -2.36
CA VAL A 15 -3.59 10.15 -1.22
C VAL A 15 -4.67 10.74 -0.34
N ILE A 16 -5.63 9.93 0.08
CA ILE A 16 -6.73 10.31 0.95
C ILE A 16 -6.30 10.15 2.41
N ALA A 17 -6.41 11.23 3.17
CA ALA A 17 -6.12 11.26 4.61
C ALA A 17 -6.99 12.32 5.29
N PRO A 18 -7.13 12.31 6.63
CA PRO A 18 -7.85 13.36 7.35
C PRO A 18 -7.05 14.66 7.35
N ASN A 19 -7.72 15.78 7.19
CA ASN A 19 -7.15 17.09 7.46
C ASN A 19 -7.17 17.39 8.98
N ARG A 20 -6.75 18.59 9.37
CA ARG A 20 -6.71 19.02 10.79
C ARG A 20 -8.08 19.03 11.48
N ALA A 21 -9.16 19.13 10.71
CA ALA A 21 -10.54 19.09 11.22
C ALA A 21 -11.11 17.65 11.21
N GLY A 22 -10.30 16.64 10.87
CA GLY A 22 -10.75 15.25 10.74
C GLY A 22 -11.47 14.93 9.43
N ALA A 23 -11.67 15.91 8.54
CA ALA A 23 -12.38 15.68 7.29
C ALA A 23 -11.50 15.00 6.24
N ARG A 24 -12.09 14.04 5.54
CA ARG A 24 -11.48 13.37 4.38
C ARG A 24 -11.02 14.38 3.34
N THR A 25 -9.76 14.34 2.98
CA THR A 25 -9.12 15.28 2.05
C THR A 25 -8.07 14.54 1.20
N VAL A 26 -7.83 15.03 0.00
CA VAL A 26 -6.79 14.51 -0.90
C VAL A 26 -5.53 15.33 -0.76
N PHE A 27 -4.40 14.68 -0.49
CA PHE A 27 -3.09 15.29 -0.39
C PHE A 27 -2.12 14.71 -1.42
N PRO A 28 -1.25 15.53 -2.03
CA PRO A 28 -0.11 15.01 -2.79
C PRO A 28 0.92 14.44 -1.82
N MET A 29 1.23 13.15 -1.92
CA MET A 29 2.23 12.49 -1.09
C MET A 29 3.22 11.69 -1.93
N VAL A 30 4.47 11.60 -1.49
CA VAL A 30 5.52 10.81 -2.12
C VAL A 30 5.43 9.36 -1.66
N TRP A 31 5.49 8.40 -2.58
CA TRP A 31 5.48 6.99 -2.24
C TRP A 31 6.85 6.49 -1.75
N GLY A 32 6.94 6.17 -0.50
CA GLY A 32 8.08 5.56 0.17
C GLY A 32 8.61 6.38 1.34
N PHE A 33 8.75 5.74 2.51
CA PHE A 33 9.41 6.32 3.68
C PHE A 33 10.92 6.29 3.49
N THR A 34 11.61 7.38 3.81
CA THR A 34 13.08 7.38 3.82
C THR A 34 13.61 6.68 5.07
N LEU A 35 14.74 6.01 4.93
CA LEU A 35 15.43 5.37 6.05
C LEU A 35 16.85 5.93 6.18
N PRO A 36 17.34 6.26 7.39
CA PRO A 36 18.62 6.94 7.59
C PRO A 36 19.86 6.21 7.03
N ARG A 37 19.74 4.91 6.75
CA ARG A 37 20.84 4.06 6.28
C ARG A 37 20.52 3.27 5.02
N SER A 38 19.47 3.65 4.30
CA SER A 38 19.07 2.98 3.07
C SER A 38 18.97 3.99 1.93
N SER A 39 19.52 3.64 0.78
CA SER A 39 19.35 4.42 -0.46
C SER A 39 18.00 4.17 -1.11
N SER A 40 17.30 3.10 -0.71
CA SER A 40 15.99 2.76 -1.26
C SER A 40 14.89 3.12 -0.27
N PRO A 41 13.81 3.77 -0.71
CA PRO A 41 12.67 4.09 0.13
C PRO A 41 11.91 2.82 0.52
N MET A 42 11.29 2.85 1.70
CA MET A 42 10.43 1.78 2.18
C MET A 42 9.01 1.99 1.66
N VAL A 43 8.68 1.31 0.57
CA VAL A 43 7.40 1.47 -0.14
C VAL A 43 6.27 0.63 0.44
N ASN A 44 6.60 -0.43 1.19
CA ASN A 44 5.64 -1.34 1.81
C ASN A 44 5.92 -1.54 3.31
N ALA A 45 4.88 -1.74 4.09
CA ALA A 45 4.92 -2.09 5.51
C ALA A 45 4.07 -3.35 5.75
N ARG A 46 4.63 -4.37 6.42
CA ARG A 46 3.86 -5.57 6.78
C ARG A 46 2.86 -5.24 7.88
N MET A 47 1.57 -5.50 7.64
CA MET A 47 0.51 -5.24 8.61
C MET A 47 0.72 -5.98 9.93
N GLU A 48 1.29 -7.18 9.89
CA GLU A 48 1.52 -8.03 11.06
C GLU A 48 2.49 -7.42 12.08
N THR A 49 3.29 -6.47 11.65
CA THR A 49 4.31 -5.83 12.50
C THR A 49 4.25 -4.31 12.52
N ALA A 50 3.35 -3.70 11.77
CA ALA A 50 3.26 -2.24 11.65
C ALA A 50 2.92 -1.56 12.99
N SER A 51 2.07 -2.18 13.81
CA SER A 51 1.69 -1.68 15.14
C SER A 51 2.83 -1.67 16.16
N THR A 52 3.87 -2.48 15.96
CA THR A 52 4.96 -2.66 16.93
C THR A 52 6.29 -2.07 16.49
N LYS A 53 6.56 -2.02 15.18
CA LYS A 53 7.82 -1.47 14.66
C LYS A 53 7.91 0.05 14.85
N PRO A 54 8.99 0.58 15.44
CA PRO A 54 9.15 2.02 15.68
C PRO A 54 8.97 2.88 14.43
N THR A 55 9.37 2.38 13.25
CA THR A 55 9.23 3.06 11.96
C THR A 55 7.77 3.36 11.59
N PHE A 56 6.83 2.52 12.01
CA PHE A 56 5.44 2.57 11.59
C PHE A 56 4.44 2.83 12.71
N LYS A 57 4.82 2.56 13.98
CA LYS A 57 3.91 2.56 15.13
C LYS A 57 3.09 3.84 15.25
N GLU A 58 3.71 5.01 15.19
CA GLU A 58 3.01 6.29 15.28
C GLU A 58 2.04 6.48 14.11
N SER A 59 2.47 6.09 12.89
CA SER A 59 1.61 6.17 11.71
C SER A 59 0.45 5.16 11.77
N TRP A 60 0.68 3.96 12.28
CA TRP A 60 -0.37 2.98 12.54
C TRP A 60 -1.44 3.50 13.50
N GLU A 61 -1.04 4.15 14.56
CA GLU A 61 -1.95 4.68 15.56
C GLU A 61 -2.72 5.93 15.07
N ARG A 62 -2.06 6.85 14.33
CA ARG A 62 -2.60 8.19 14.12
C ARG A 62 -2.57 8.72 12.69
N ARG A 63 -1.83 8.11 11.77
CA ARG A 63 -1.57 8.66 10.43
C ARG A 63 -1.81 7.61 9.35
N ARG A 64 -3.06 7.18 9.28
CA ARG A 64 -3.52 6.23 8.28
C ARG A 64 -4.08 6.96 7.06
N CYS A 65 -3.85 6.38 5.89
CA CYS A 65 -4.29 6.94 4.62
C CYS A 65 -4.81 5.86 3.68
N ILE A 66 -5.43 6.28 2.60
CA ILE A 66 -5.87 5.42 1.50
C ILE A 66 -5.27 5.92 0.20
N VAL A 67 -4.75 5.00 -0.58
CA VAL A 67 -4.30 5.24 -1.95
C VAL A 67 -5.33 4.63 -2.91
N PRO A 68 -6.14 5.45 -3.61
CA PRO A 68 -7.08 4.93 -4.60
C PRO A 68 -6.32 4.54 -5.86
N ALA A 69 -6.61 3.35 -6.38
CA ALA A 69 -6.07 2.85 -7.63
C ALA A 69 -7.17 2.10 -8.40
N SER A 70 -7.02 1.93 -9.71
CA SER A 70 -7.88 1.02 -10.48
C SER A 70 -7.51 -0.42 -10.19
N TYR A 71 -6.21 -0.71 -10.15
CA TYR A 71 -5.61 -2.02 -9.91
C TYR A 71 -4.16 -1.83 -9.44
N TYR A 72 -3.49 -2.93 -9.07
CA TYR A 72 -2.05 -2.92 -8.84
C TYR A 72 -1.37 -3.98 -9.71
N PHE A 73 -0.06 -3.79 -9.92
CA PHE A 73 0.76 -4.76 -10.62
C PHE A 73 1.60 -5.58 -9.66
N GLU A 74 1.78 -6.85 -10.00
CA GLU A 74 2.70 -7.73 -9.32
C GLU A 74 3.38 -8.64 -10.33
N TRP A 75 4.61 -9.08 -10.02
CA TRP A 75 5.35 -10.01 -10.84
C TRP A 75 5.41 -11.37 -10.18
N GLU A 76 5.21 -12.41 -10.99
CA GLU A 76 5.32 -13.77 -10.53
C GLU A 76 6.73 -14.06 -10.00
N HIS A 77 6.81 -14.59 -8.78
CA HIS A 77 8.04 -15.04 -8.15
C HIS A 77 8.28 -16.51 -8.46
N LEU A 78 9.17 -16.76 -9.43
CA LEU A 78 9.60 -18.09 -9.80
C LEU A 78 10.90 -18.47 -9.08
N ILE A 79 11.03 -19.75 -8.75
CA ILE A 79 12.30 -20.32 -8.30
C ILE A 79 12.88 -21.17 -9.43
N ASN A 80 14.07 -20.82 -9.88
CA ASN A 80 14.77 -21.62 -10.87
C ASN A 80 15.13 -22.99 -10.24
N ALA A 81 14.52 -24.07 -10.75
CA ALA A 81 14.66 -25.41 -10.19
C ALA A 81 16.12 -25.93 -10.19
N ALA A 82 16.95 -25.46 -11.14
CA ALA A 82 18.35 -25.91 -11.26
C ALA A 82 19.30 -25.14 -10.32
N THR A 83 19.00 -23.88 -9.99
CA THR A 83 19.92 -23.00 -9.24
C THR A 83 19.40 -22.58 -7.88
N GLY A 84 18.11 -22.81 -7.57
CA GLY A 84 17.43 -22.31 -6.37
C GLY A 84 17.29 -20.79 -6.31
N LYS A 85 17.66 -20.05 -7.36
CA LYS A 85 17.61 -18.58 -7.38
C LYS A 85 16.22 -18.08 -7.77
N ALA A 86 15.81 -17.00 -7.14
CA ALA A 86 14.59 -16.29 -7.53
C ALA A 86 14.73 -15.74 -8.96
N LYS A 87 13.65 -15.86 -9.74
CA LYS A 87 13.50 -15.31 -11.08
C LYS A 87 12.16 -14.60 -11.17
N THR A 88 12.15 -13.43 -11.77
CA THR A 88 10.92 -12.71 -12.11
C THR A 88 10.22 -13.42 -13.28
N GLY A 89 8.96 -13.75 -13.08
CA GLY A 89 8.08 -14.32 -14.10
C GLY A 89 7.21 -13.29 -14.79
N ASP A 90 5.98 -13.67 -15.09
CA ASP A 90 5.03 -12.81 -15.78
C ASP A 90 4.52 -11.65 -14.90
N LYS A 91 4.11 -10.55 -15.55
CA LYS A 91 3.46 -9.42 -14.90
C LYS A 91 1.95 -9.61 -14.87
N TYR A 92 1.34 -9.39 -13.73
CA TYR A 92 -0.12 -9.47 -13.55
C TYR A 92 -0.70 -8.13 -13.12
N MET A 93 -1.87 -7.82 -13.64
CA MET A 93 -2.76 -6.77 -13.16
C MET A 93 -3.75 -7.43 -12.20
N ILE A 94 -3.89 -6.89 -10.99
CA ILE A 94 -4.69 -7.48 -9.92
C ILE A 94 -5.61 -6.42 -9.32
N GLN A 95 -6.88 -6.78 -9.08
CA GLN A 95 -7.87 -5.90 -8.45
C GLN A 95 -8.87 -6.71 -7.61
N PRO A 96 -9.57 -6.09 -6.66
CA PRO A 96 -10.63 -6.76 -5.92
C PRO A 96 -11.81 -7.05 -6.85
N LYS A 97 -12.37 -8.26 -6.72
CA LYS A 97 -13.53 -8.69 -7.49
C LYS A 97 -14.76 -7.83 -7.17
N GLY A 98 -15.44 -7.36 -8.23
CA GLY A 98 -16.67 -6.60 -8.09
C GLY A 98 -16.50 -5.15 -7.60
N SER A 99 -15.27 -4.65 -7.47
CA SER A 99 -15.00 -3.26 -7.11
C SER A 99 -14.33 -2.52 -8.27
N ALA A 100 -14.83 -1.32 -8.58
CA ALA A 100 -14.23 -0.44 -9.59
C ALA A 100 -12.99 0.30 -9.07
N VAL A 101 -12.79 0.34 -7.75
CA VAL A 101 -11.67 1.03 -7.10
C VAL A 101 -10.97 0.09 -6.13
N THR A 102 -9.66 0.03 -6.23
CA THR A 102 -8.77 -0.66 -5.29
C THR A 102 -8.34 0.32 -4.21
N TRP A 103 -8.95 0.23 -3.01
CA TRP A 103 -8.65 1.09 -1.88
C TRP A 103 -7.48 0.54 -1.07
N LEU A 104 -6.27 0.94 -1.43
CA LEU A 104 -5.04 0.46 -0.79
C LEU A 104 -4.85 1.14 0.56
N ALA A 105 -4.83 0.36 1.64
CA ALA A 105 -4.55 0.87 2.97
C ALA A 105 -3.08 1.26 3.10
N GLY A 106 -2.81 2.43 3.62
CA GLY A 106 -1.48 2.96 3.80
C GLY A 106 -1.29 3.67 5.13
N LEU A 107 -0.03 3.97 5.40
CA LEU A 107 0.43 4.80 6.50
C LEU A 107 1.18 5.99 5.94
N TYR A 108 1.08 7.16 6.58
CA TYR A 108 1.83 8.33 6.16
C TYR A 108 2.56 8.98 7.32
N ARG A 109 3.55 9.79 7.00
CA ARG A 109 4.23 10.68 7.94
C ARG A 109 4.74 11.92 7.21
N ILE A 110 5.16 12.91 7.97
CA ILE A 110 5.84 14.08 7.42
C ILE A 110 7.34 13.89 7.62
N GLU A 111 8.11 14.06 6.57
CA GLU A 111 9.58 14.00 6.61
C GLU A 111 10.17 15.38 6.30
N ASP A 112 11.24 15.73 7.00
CA ASP A 112 12.05 16.89 6.64
C ASP A 112 13.08 16.48 5.58
N ILE A 113 12.92 17.01 4.38
CA ILE A 113 13.84 16.79 3.27
C ILE A 113 14.46 18.13 2.91
N SER A 114 15.68 18.36 3.38
CA SER A 114 16.42 19.60 3.14
C SER A 114 15.69 20.88 3.60
N GLY A 115 15.02 20.81 4.76
CA GLY A 115 14.27 21.93 5.34
C GLY A 115 12.83 22.07 4.81
N ILE A 116 12.40 21.14 3.94
CA ILE A 116 11.03 21.11 3.39
C ILE A 116 10.25 19.96 4.03
N GLN A 117 9.07 20.26 4.58
CA GLN A 117 8.15 19.26 5.13
C GLN A 117 7.40 18.55 4.02
N VAL A 118 7.74 17.30 3.77
CA VAL A 118 7.20 16.49 2.67
C VAL A 118 6.33 15.37 3.25
N PRO A 119 5.04 15.27 2.88
CA PRO A 119 4.23 14.13 3.23
C PRO A 119 4.66 12.91 2.38
N VAL A 120 4.96 11.82 3.07
CA VAL A 120 5.35 10.54 2.45
C VAL A 120 4.43 9.43 2.93
N PHE A 121 4.19 8.41 2.11
CA PHE A 121 3.35 7.28 2.48
C PHE A 121 4.00 5.93 2.15
N THR A 122 3.52 4.88 2.79
CA THR A 122 3.85 3.48 2.51
C THR A 122 2.56 2.66 2.46
N ILE A 123 2.52 1.62 1.62
CA ILE A 123 1.36 0.74 1.48
C ILE A 123 1.48 -0.42 2.47
N LEU A 124 0.40 -0.74 3.15
CA LEU A 124 0.33 -1.94 3.99
C LEU A 124 0.21 -3.19 3.12
N THR A 125 0.96 -4.23 3.50
CA THR A 125 0.89 -5.53 2.84
C THR A 125 0.56 -6.64 3.83
N ARG A 126 -0.04 -7.71 3.33
CA ARG A 126 -0.45 -8.91 4.05
C ARG A 126 -0.09 -10.18 3.27
N GLU A 127 -0.34 -11.34 3.86
CA GLU A 127 -0.32 -12.60 3.12
C GLU A 127 -1.34 -12.57 1.96
N PRO A 128 -1.00 -13.15 0.80
CA PRO A 128 -1.88 -13.16 -0.37
C PRO A 128 -3.10 -14.06 -0.14
N SER A 129 -4.18 -13.75 -0.86
CA SER A 129 -5.28 -14.69 -1.00
C SER A 129 -4.87 -15.94 -1.80
N GLU A 130 -5.64 -17.03 -1.67
CA GLU A 130 -5.32 -18.29 -2.35
C GLU A 130 -5.23 -18.13 -3.88
N GLU A 131 -6.10 -17.31 -4.47
CA GLU A 131 -6.20 -17.11 -5.92
C GLU A 131 -4.94 -16.50 -6.53
N ILE A 132 -4.20 -15.67 -5.76
CA ILE A 132 -3.02 -14.94 -6.26
C ILE A 132 -1.71 -15.35 -5.60
N ARG A 133 -1.73 -16.36 -4.72
CA ARG A 133 -0.53 -16.85 -3.99
C ARG A 133 0.57 -17.34 -4.93
N PHE A 134 0.22 -17.84 -6.10
CA PHE A 134 1.21 -18.29 -7.09
C PHE A 134 1.97 -17.10 -7.72
N ILE A 135 1.40 -15.89 -7.67
CA ILE A 135 2.04 -14.70 -8.24
C ILE A 135 3.11 -14.18 -7.27
N HIS A 136 2.72 -13.94 -6.00
CA HIS A 136 3.63 -13.35 -5.01
C HIS A 136 3.24 -13.76 -3.60
N ASP A 137 4.23 -13.78 -2.68
CA ASP A 137 4.05 -14.12 -1.26
C ASP A 137 3.43 -13.00 -0.42
N ARG A 138 3.21 -11.81 -1.01
CA ARG A 138 2.54 -10.67 -0.38
C ARG A 138 1.52 -10.02 -1.33
N MET A 139 0.51 -9.40 -0.75
CA MET A 139 -0.43 -8.53 -1.45
C MET A 139 -0.67 -7.25 -0.66
N PRO A 140 -1.10 -6.15 -1.28
CA PRO A 140 -1.57 -4.97 -0.56
C PRO A 140 -2.77 -5.30 0.35
N VAL A 141 -2.89 -4.59 1.46
CA VAL A 141 -4.13 -4.56 2.22
C VAL A 141 -5.12 -3.68 1.48
N ILE A 142 -6.21 -4.28 1.01
CA ILE A 142 -7.26 -3.60 0.26
C ILE A 142 -8.51 -3.56 1.13
N LEU A 143 -9.05 -2.38 1.36
CA LEU A 143 -10.26 -2.20 2.17
C LEU A 143 -11.49 -2.03 1.29
N PRO A 144 -12.67 -2.45 1.75
CA PRO A 144 -13.93 -2.10 1.10
C PRO A 144 -14.19 -0.59 1.23
N GLY A 145 -14.91 -0.01 0.27
CA GLY A 145 -15.13 1.44 0.21
C GLY A 145 -15.78 2.04 1.45
N GLU A 146 -16.66 1.31 2.10
CA GLU A 146 -17.33 1.69 3.35
C GLU A 146 -16.39 1.77 4.56
N ALA A 147 -15.26 1.07 4.54
CA ALA A 147 -14.27 1.10 5.62
C ALA A 147 -13.27 2.27 5.50
N VAL A 148 -13.27 3.00 4.38
CA VAL A 148 -12.30 4.08 4.11
C VAL A 148 -12.34 5.18 5.16
N GLU A 149 -13.53 5.68 5.51
CA GLU A 149 -13.68 6.75 6.49
C GLU A 149 -13.21 6.32 7.88
N GLU A 150 -13.57 5.11 8.29
CA GLU A 150 -13.17 4.56 9.57
C GLU A 150 -11.66 4.31 9.62
N TRP A 151 -11.06 3.82 8.52
CA TRP A 151 -9.62 3.58 8.44
C TRP A 151 -8.78 4.84 8.62
N ILE A 152 -9.16 5.94 7.98
CA ILE A 152 -8.41 7.20 8.06
C ILE A 152 -8.67 7.96 9.37
N ASN A 153 -9.72 7.63 10.12
CA ASN A 153 -10.04 8.30 11.39
C ASN A 153 -8.98 7.93 12.45
N PRO A 154 -8.21 8.89 13.00
CA PRO A 154 -7.15 8.61 13.97
C PRO A 154 -7.66 8.02 15.30
N ASP A 155 -8.93 8.21 15.63
CA ASP A 155 -9.54 7.72 16.87
C ASP A 155 -10.11 6.30 16.73
N SER A 156 -10.13 5.73 15.53
CA SER A 156 -10.59 4.35 15.29
C SER A 156 -9.55 3.32 15.68
N LYS A 157 -9.97 2.07 15.76
CA LYS A 157 -9.13 0.91 16.08
C LYS A 157 -8.66 0.22 14.79
N PRO A 158 -7.45 0.46 14.31
CA PRO A 158 -6.99 -0.09 13.03
C PRO A 158 -6.99 -1.62 13.00
N ASP A 159 -6.70 -2.28 14.13
CA ASP A 159 -6.69 -3.74 14.25
C ASP A 159 -8.07 -4.39 14.01
N GLU A 160 -9.16 -3.66 14.28
CA GLU A 160 -10.51 -4.14 13.99
C GLU A 160 -10.87 -3.94 12.51
N ILE A 161 -10.54 -2.79 11.95
CA ILE A 161 -10.87 -2.42 10.58
C ILE A 161 -10.15 -3.33 9.58
N ILE A 162 -8.87 -3.60 9.83
CA ILE A 162 -8.03 -4.38 8.90
C ILE A 162 -8.48 -5.84 8.76
N LYS A 163 -9.28 -6.36 9.71
CA LYS A 163 -9.91 -7.69 9.60
C LYS A 163 -10.89 -7.78 8.44
N ASN A 164 -11.45 -6.64 8.00
CA ASN A 164 -12.38 -6.55 6.89
C ASN A 164 -11.68 -6.41 5.53
N ALA A 165 -10.34 -6.54 5.49
CA ALA A 165 -9.59 -6.45 4.24
C ALA A 165 -10.04 -7.50 3.23
N MET A 166 -10.27 -7.05 2.00
CA MET A 166 -10.75 -7.87 0.89
C MET A 166 -9.74 -8.96 0.54
N THR A 167 -10.24 -10.14 0.22
CA THR A 167 -9.43 -11.32 -0.16
C THR A 167 -9.81 -11.90 -1.51
N ASP A 168 -11.02 -11.62 -2.02
CA ASP A 168 -11.50 -12.12 -3.32
C ASP A 168 -10.93 -11.22 -4.43
N MET A 169 -9.88 -11.72 -5.12
CA MET A 169 -9.15 -10.98 -6.15
C MET A 169 -9.41 -11.58 -7.53
N VAL A 170 -9.41 -10.71 -8.54
CA VAL A 170 -9.31 -11.10 -9.95
C VAL A 170 -7.99 -10.59 -10.51
N PHE A 171 -7.43 -11.33 -11.46
CA PHE A 171 -6.15 -10.98 -12.05
C PHE A 171 -6.13 -11.28 -13.54
N GLU A 172 -5.29 -10.54 -14.26
CA GLU A 172 -5.04 -10.71 -15.68
C GLU A 172 -3.54 -10.64 -15.95
N LYS A 173 -3.02 -11.59 -16.74
CA LYS A 173 -1.64 -11.57 -17.19
C LYS A 173 -1.46 -10.49 -18.24
N ILE A 174 -0.45 -9.63 -18.06
CA ILE A 174 -0.11 -8.60 -19.03
C ILE A 174 0.80 -9.22 -20.10
N ILE A 175 0.30 -9.22 -21.30
CA ILE A 175 1.09 -9.63 -22.49
C ILE A 175 1.85 -8.38 -22.96
N ALA A 176 3.19 -8.46 -22.92
CA ALA A 176 4.08 -7.38 -23.39
C ALA A 176 4.14 -7.32 -24.93
#